data_c1eaf3b6aee3615bc025655d9eff6edb
#
_entry.id   c1eaf3b6aee3615bc025655d9eff6edb
#
_cell.length_a   1.000
_cell.length_b   1.000
_cell.length_c   1.000
_cell.angle_alpha   90.00
_cell.angle_beta   90.00
_cell.angle_gamma   90.00
#
_symmetry.space_group_name_H-M   'P 1'
#
loop_
_entity.id
_entity.type
_entity.pdbx_description
1 polymer ?
#
loop_
_entity_poly.entity_id
_entity_poly.type
_entity_poly.pdbx_seq_one_letter_code
_entity_poly.pdbx_strand_id
1 'polypeptide(L)'
;LSICGILADQFCFLGFFPKKNTDAQKLLVKTSQNQIPCIFFESPKRLLKTLDFLETIPSIKEIFLAKELTKLHEKYFFGTITKVKNMLSTASSKGEWCFVLTFQAHKSSSNSTEAIIEIQKMLDLGLNLKQILGLGEKYLKLSKNEIKKIYYTIN
;
A
#
# COMPACT_ATOMS: atom_id res chain seq x y z
N LEU A 1 -12.21 2.14 12.18
CA LEU A 1 -12.21 3.03 10.98
C LEU A 1 -13.07 4.29 11.17
N SER A 2 -14.22 4.23 11.85
CA SER A 2 -15.16 5.36 11.98
C SER A 2 -14.53 6.68 12.44
N ILE A 3 -13.44 6.63 13.21
CA ILE A 3 -12.77 7.82 13.77
C ILE A 3 -11.55 8.27 12.98
N CYS A 4 -11.08 7.49 12.00
CA CYS A 4 -9.80 7.79 11.30
C CYS A 4 -9.98 8.74 10.11
N GLY A 5 -11.22 9.09 9.72
CA GLY A 5 -11.50 9.93 8.56
C GLY A 5 -11.15 9.30 7.21
N ILE A 6 -10.80 8.02 7.18
CA ILE A 6 -10.49 7.29 5.95
C ILE A 6 -11.82 6.77 5.37
N LEU A 7 -12.18 7.27 4.20
CA LEU A 7 -13.31 6.75 3.43
C LEU A 7 -12.88 5.47 2.73
N ALA A 8 -13.52 4.35 3.09
CA ALA A 8 -13.23 3.06 2.49
C ALA A 8 -14.46 2.15 2.57
N ASP A 9 -14.86 1.59 1.45
CA ASP A 9 -15.92 0.59 1.36
C ASP A 9 -15.47 -0.77 1.90
N GLN A 10 -14.17 -1.01 1.88
CA GLN A 10 -13.54 -2.25 2.34
C GLN A 10 -12.29 -1.95 3.16
N PHE A 11 -11.97 -2.83 4.08
CA PHE A 11 -10.73 -2.80 4.85
C PHE A 11 -10.30 -4.22 5.23
N CYS A 12 -9.01 -4.40 5.54
CA CYS A 12 -8.49 -5.64 6.10
C CYS A 12 -8.06 -5.42 7.55
N PHE A 13 -8.55 -6.26 8.47
CA PHE A 13 -7.96 -6.38 9.79
C PHE A 13 -7.00 -7.58 9.81
N LEU A 14 -5.72 -7.32 10.12
CA LEU A 14 -4.63 -8.28 9.97
C LEU A 14 -3.98 -8.67 11.31
N GLY A 15 -4.59 -8.26 12.44
CA GLY A 15 -4.09 -8.56 13.77
C GLY A 15 -2.79 -7.83 14.11
N PHE A 16 -1.88 -8.48 14.82
CA PHE A 16 -0.59 -7.87 15.17
C PHE A 16 0.34 -7.75 13.97
N PHE A 17 1.03 -6.60 13.86
CA PHE A 17 2.03 -6.40 12.83
C PHE A 17 3.15 -7.44 12.93
N PRO A 18 3.62 -8.02 11.79
CA PRO A 18 4.62 -9.08 11.80
C PRO A 18 5.91 -8.67 12.52
N LYS A 19 6.51 -9.62 13.25
CA LYS A 19 7.77 -9.35 13.99
C LYS A 19 8.98 -9.29 13.07
N LYS A 20 8.97 -10.09 11.99
CA LYS A 20 10.08 -10.15 11.02
C LYS A 20 9.80 -9.18 9.87
N ASN A 21 10.77 -8.34 9.55
CA ASN A 21 10.65 -7.37 8.45
C ASN A 21 10.38 -8.04 7.11
N THR A 22 10.94 -9.24 6.87
CA THR A 22 10.69 -10.01 5.64
C THR A 22 9.22 -10.41 5.49
N ASP A 23 8.56 -10.81 6.57
CA ASP A 23 7.15 -11.20 6.56
C ASP A 23 6.27 -9.95 6.43
N ALA A 24 6.64 -8.88 7.13
CA ALA A 24 5.98 -7.58 7.03
C ALA A 24 6.05 -7.05 5.59
N GLN A 25 7.21 -7.11 4.94
CA GLN A 25 7.38 -6.65 3.57
C GLN A 25 6.52 -7.44 2.58
N LYS A 26 6.53 -8.78 2.67
CA LYS A 26 5.67 -9.64 1.84
C LYS A 26 4.19 -9.32 2.02
N LEU A 27 3.76 -9.13 3.27
CA LEU A 27 2.38 -8.76 3.61
C LEU A 27 2.00 -7.40 3.01
N LEU A 28 2.85 -6.38 3.19
CA LEU A 28 2.60 -5.03 2.68
C LEU A 28 2.58 -4.97 1.15
N VAL A 29 3.47 -5.70 0.47
CA VAL A 29 3.43 -5.82 -1.01
C VAL A 29 2.10 -6.39 -1.47
N LYS A 30 1.64 -7.48 -0.84
CA LYS A 30 0.35 -8.11 -1.19
C LYS A 30 -0.84 -7.18 -0.91
N THR A 31 -0.86 -6.49 0.21
CA THR A 31 -1.99 -5.63 0.60
C THR A 31 -2.02 -4.31 -0.16
N SER A 32 -0.85 -3.73 -0.48
CA SER A 32 -0.78 -2.48 -1.25
C SER A 32 -1.34 -2.61 -2.67
N GLN A 33 -1.28 -3.80 -3.27
CA GLN A 33 -1.85 -4.06 -4.59
C GLN A 33 -3.37 -3.86 -4.64
N ASN A 34 -4.06 -4.17 -3.53
CA ASN A 34 -5.52 -4.03 -3.45
C ASN A 34 -5.96 -2.62 -3.04
N GLN A 35 -5.04 -1.75 -2.61
CA GLN A 35 -5.27 -0.36 -2.17
C GLN A 35 -6.32 -0.19 -1.06
N ILE A 36 -6.71 -1.27 -0.39
CA ILE A 36 -7.64 -1.23 0.74
C ILE A 36 -6.89 -0.92 2.04
N PRO A 37 -7.47 -0.11 2.94
CA PRO A 37 -6.86 0.17 4.23
C PRO A 37 -6.64 -1.10 5.05
N CYS A 38 -5.47 -1.18 5.68
CA CYS A 38 -5.09 -2.31 6.51
C CYS A 38 -4.92 -1.89 7.96
N ILE A 39 -5.59 -2.60 8.85
CA ILE A 39 -5.61 -2.33 10.30
C ILE A 39 -4.71 -3.34 10.99
N PHE A 40 -3.86 -2.84 11.90
CA PHE A 40 -2.94 -3.64 12.70
C PHE A 40 -2.97 -3.23 14.16
N PHE A 41 -2.67 -4.17 15.03
CA PHE A 41 -2.25 -3.90 16.39
C PHE A 41 -0.72 -3.87 16.49
N GLU A 42 -0.20 -3.10 17.45
CA GLU A 42 1.22 -3.08 17.75
C GLU A 42 1.50 -2.92 19.25
N SER A 43 2.56 -3.55 19.70
CA SER A 43 3.00 -3.42 21.08
C SER A 43 3.75 -2.09 21.31
N PRO A 44 3.65 -1.48 22.49
CA PRO A 44 4.34 -0.24 22.82
C PRO A 44 5.85 -0.31 22.59
N LYS A 45 6.45 -1.45 22.93
CA LYS A 45 7.90 -1.68 22.83
C LYS A 45 8.41 -1.72 21.38
N ARG A 46 7.53 -2.09 20.43
CA ARG A 46 7.88 -2.27 19.03
C ARG A 46 7.49 -1.08 18.17
N LEU A 47 6.56 -0.24 18.64
CA LEU A 47 5.93 0.80 17.84
C LEU A 47 6.93 1.64 17.04
N LEU A 48 7.95 2.19 17.70
CA LEU A 48 8.93 3.05 17.01
C LEU A 48 9.71 2.28 15.93
N LYS A 49 10.16 1.05 16.24
CA LYS A 49 10.84 0.20 15.24
C LYS A 49 9.93 -0.15 14.07
N THR A 50 8.65 -0.37 14.34
CA THR A 50 7.65 -0.63 13.30
C THR A 50 7.47 0.60 12.42
N LEU A 51 7.37 1.80 13.00
CA LEU A 51 7.28 3.05 12.24
C LEU A 51 8.56 3.32 11.42
N ASP A 52 9.76 3.05 11.96
CA ASP A 52 11.01 3.15 11.23
C ASP A 52 11.02 2.23 9.99
N PHE A 53 10.55 1.00 10.16
CA PHE A 53 10.41 0.07 9.03
C PHE A 53 9.35 0.54 8.02
N LEU A 54 8.18 0.97 8.48
CA LEU A 54 7.10 1.45 7.60
C LEU A 54 7.52 2.68 6.78
N GLU A 55 8.37 3.54 7.33
CA GLU A 55 8.90 4.71 6.62
C GLU A 55 9.76 4.34 5.41
N THR A 56 10.33 3.14 5.39
CA THR A 56 11.09 2.63 4.24
C THR A 56 10.22 2.06 3.11
N ILE A 57 8.90 2.00 3.30
CA ILE A 57 7.96 1.39 2.35
C ILE A 57 7.29 2.46 1.48
N PRO A 58 7.69 2.64 0.21
CA PRO A 58 7.20 3.75 -0.62
C PRO A 58 5.71 3.68 -0.95
N SER A 59 5.12 2.48 -0.92
CA SER A 59 3.70 2.30 -1.24
C SER A 59 2.76 2.81 -0.16
N ILE A 60 3.24 3.11 1.05
CA ILE A 60 2.41 3.65 2.12
C ILE A 60 2.19 5.14 1.87
N LYS A 61 0.91 5.55 1.86
CA LYS A 61 0.50 6.93 1.70
C LYS A 61 0.49 7.65 3.05
N GLU A 62 -0.30 7.12 3.98
CA GLU A 62 -0.54 7.72 5.29
C GLU A 62 -0.79 6.63 6.34
N ILE A 63 -0.59 6.98 7.57
CA ILE A 63 -0.94 6.18 8.74
C ILE A 63 -1.90 6.97 9.64
N PHE A 64 -2.96 6.31 10.10
CA PHE A 64 -3.71 6.71 11.27
C PHE A 64 -3.29 5.81 12.43
N LEU A 65 -2.73 6.39 13.47
CA LEU A 65 -2.26 5.69 14.66
C LEU A 65 -3.13 6.09 15.84
N ALA A 66 -3.67 5.10 16.54
CA ALA A 66 -4.50 5.30 17.70
C ALA A 66 -3.90 4.64 18.94
N LYS A 67 -3.98 5.34 20.06
CA LYS A 67 -3.55 4.89 21.37
C LYS A 67 -4.74 4.78 22.29
N GLU A 68 -4.84 3.68 23.06
CA GLU A 68 -5.84 3.49 24.12
C GLU A 68 -7.28 3.73 23.65
N LEU A 69 -7.63 3.21 22.46
CA LEU A 69 -8.97 3.35 21.88
C LEU A 69 -10.06 3.00 22.89
N THR A 70 -11.13 3.82 22.96
CA THR A 70 -12.28 3.68 23.87
C THR A 70 -11.94 3.85 25.35
N LYS A 71 -10.71 4.27 25.68
CA LYS A 71 -10.28 4.49 27.08
C LYS A 71 -10.12 5.99 27.39
N LEU A 72 -9.99 6.31 28.68
CA LEU A 72 -9.90 7.70 29.18
C LEU A 72 -8.73 8.52 28.55
N HIS A 73 -7.64 7.85 28.18
CA HIS A 73 -6.43 8.49 27.63
C HIS A 73 -6.27 8.24 26.13
N GLU A 74 -7.36 8.09 25.42
CA GLU A 74 -7.39 7.91 23.97
C GLU A 74 -6.72 9.08 23.25
N LYS A 75 -5.84 8.76 22.28
CA LYS A 75 -5.14 9.74 21.43
C LYS A 75 -5.02 9.25 20.01
N TYR A 76 -4.99 10.20 19.07
CA TYR A 76 -4.87 9.95 17.64
C TYR A 76 -3.75 10.74 17.02
N PHE A 77 -3.11 10.14 16.02
CA PHE A 77 -2.06 10.74 15.20
C PHE A 77 -2.34 10.38 13.75
N PHE A 78 -2.28 11.34 12.84
CA PHE A 78 -2.59 11.13 11.43
C PHE A 78 -1.65 11.89 10.51
N GLY A 79 -1.23 11.24 9.44
CA GLY A 79 -0.42 11.82 8.38
C GLY A 79 0.58 10.83 7.79
N THR A 80 1.65 11.36 7.19
CA THR A 80 2.78 10.53 6.75
C THR A 80 3.47 9.87 7.95
N ILE A 81 4.19 8.77 7.73
CA ILE A 81 4.92 8.08 8.80
C ILE A 81 5.88 9.05 9.52
N THR A 82 6.65 9.82 8.77
CA THR A 82 7.57 10.84 9.33
C THR A 82 6.85 11.85 10.23
N LYS A 83 5.70 12.38 9.77
CA LYS A 83 4.89 13.32 10.55
C LYS A 83 4.43 12.71 11.88
N VAL A 84 3.90 11.47 11.82
CA VAL A 84 3.41 10.77 13.01
C VAL A 84 4.55 10.44 13.98
N LYS A 85 5.73 10.04 13.50
CA LYS A 85 6.93 9.83 14.33
C LYS A 85 7.31 11.12 15.09
N ASN A 86 7.31 12.26 14.42
CA ASN A 86 7.62 13.54 15.04
C ASN A 86 6.62 13.93 16.14
N MET A 87 5.33 13.64 15.93
CA MET A 87 4.27 13.85 16.93
C MET A 87 4.44 12.93 18.15
N LEU A 88 4.98 11.71 17.97
CA LEU A 88 5.18 10.74 19.03
C LEU A 88 6.42 11.04 19.92
N SER A 89 7.37 11.85 19.47
CA SER A 89 8.60 12.15 20.19
C SER A 89 8.36 12.71 21.60
N THR A 90 7.19 13.33 21.84
CA THR A 90 6.76 13.89 23.12
C THR A 90 5.74 13.02 23.86
N ALA A 91 5.30 11.90 23.29
CA ALA A 91 4.24 11.08 23.85
C ALA A 91 4.79 9.82 24.54
N SER A 92 4.20 9.46 25.70
CA SER A 92 4.49 8.17 26.34
C SER A 92 4.15 7.03 25.40
N SER A 93 5.07 6.09 25.19
CA SER A 93 4.86 4.90 24.37
C SER A 93 4.00 3.83 25.05
N LYS A 94 3.72 3.94 26.35
CA LYS A 94 2.90 2.98 27.11
C LYS A 94 1.46 2.97 26.60
N GLY A 95 0.79 1.84 26.65
CA GLY A 95 -0.61 1.67 26.27
C GLY A 95 -0.82 0.73 25.08
N GLU A 96 -2.07 0.53 24.68
CA GLU A 96 -2.44 -0.29 23.54
C GLU A 96 -2.45 0.57 22.28
N TRP A 97 -1.87 0.04 21.21
CA TRP A 97 -1.75 0.73 19.96
C TRP A 97 -2.39 -0.03 18.82
N CYS A 98 -3.15 0.67 18.00
CA CYS A 98 -3.55 0.17 16.70
C CYS A 98 -3.28 1.23 15.63
N PHE A 99 -3.08 0.77 14.41
CA PHE A 99 -2.90 1.69 13.29
C PHE A 99 -3.58 1.19 12.01
N VAL A 100 -3.93 2.14 11.18
CA VAL A 100 -4.47 1.92 9.85
C VAL A 100 -3.46 2.46 8.84
N LEU A 101 -3.05 1.62 7.90
CA LEU A 101 -2.25 2.04 6.75
C LEU A 101 -3.14 2.27 5.55
N THR A 102 -2.91 3.39 4.86
CA THR A 102 -3.41 3.62 3.51
C THR A 102 -2.26 3.56 2.53
N PHE A 103 -2.56 3.14 1.31
CA PHE A 103 -1.56 2.99 0.27
C PHE A 103 -1.73 4.07 -0.79
N GLN A 104 -0.62 4.45 -1.41
CA GLN A 104 -0.68 5.32 -2.57
C GLN A 104 -1.49 4.59 -3.65
N ALA A 105 -2.44 5.32 -4.25
CA ALA A 105 -3.00 4.81 -5.49
C ALA A 105 -1.81 4.42 -6.39
N HIS A 106 -1.79 3.17 -6.82
CA HIS A 106 -0.95 2.88 -7.97
C HIS A 106 -1.37 3.92 -9.02
N LYS A 107 -0.60 5.01 -9.15
CA LYS A 107 -0.51 5.56 -10.48
C LYS A 107 -0.10 4.34 -11.28
N SER A 108 -0.88 4.00 -12.27
CA SER A 108 -0.42 3.20 -13.37
C SER A 108 0.67 4.01 -14.12
N SER A 109 1.74 4.39 -13.43
CA SER A 109 3.05 4.34 -13.99
C SER A 109 3.27 2.82 -14.09
N SER A 110 2.51 2.19 -14.99
CA SER A 110 3.02 1.07 -15.71
C SER A 110 4.51 1.38 -15.81
N ASN A 111 5.33 0.57 -15.16
CA ASN A 111 6.70 0.49 -15.59
C ASN A 111 6.58 0.38 -17.11
N SER A 112 6.71 1.50 -17.80
CA SER A 112 6.58 1.52 -19.26
C SER A 112 7.50 0.45 -19.82
N THR A 113 8.59 0.17 -19.15
CA THR A 113 9.56 -0.87 -19.45
C THR A 113 9.00 -2.29 -19.26
N GLU A 114 8.36 -2.60 -18.12
CA GLU A 114 7.77 -3.94 -17.89
C GLU A 114 6.60 -4.19 -18.82
N ALA A 115 5.74 -3.22 -19.01
CA ALA A 115 4.62 -3.31 -19.94
C ALA A 115 5.11 -3.45 -21.39
N ILE A 116 6.17 -2.75 -21.79
CA ILE A 116 6.83 -2.90 -23.09
C ILE A 116 7.35 -4.33 -23.25
N ILE A 117 8.07 -4.87 -22.26
CA ILE A 117 8.60 -6.23 -22.30
C ILE A 117 7.48 -7.26 -22.42
N GLU A 118 6.41 -7.14 -21.63
CA GLU A 118 5.30 -8.09 -21.68
C GLU A 118 4.51 -8.01 -23.00
N ILE A 119 4.28 -6.80 -23.52
CA ILE A 119 3.65 -6.62 -24.83
C ILE A 119 4.56 -7.15 -25.95
N GLN A 120 5.87 -6.95 -25.86
CA GLN A 120 6.84 -7.53 -26.82
C GLN A 120 6.77 -9.06 -26.82
N LYS A 121 6.77 -9.70 -25.65
CA LYS A 121 6.61 -11.17 -25.55
C LYS A 121 5.31 -11.65 -26.19
N MET A 122 4.20 -10.92 -25.99
CA MET A 122 2.93 -11.23 -26.62
C MET A 122 3.00 -11.15 -28.15
N LEU A 123 3.74 -10.14 -28.69
CA LEU A 123 3.99 -10.01 -30.10
C LEU A 123 4.86 -11.17 -30.63
N ASP A 124 5.93 -11.51 -29.93
CA ASP A 124 6.83 -12.61 -30.28
C ASP A 124 6.10 -13.97 -30.31
N LEU A 125 5.04 -14.12 -29.53
CA LEU A 125 4.12 -15.26 -29.53
C LEU A 125 3.08 -15.20 -30.66
N GLY A 126 3.12 -14.18 -31.54
CA GLY A 126 2.22 -14.03 -32.68
C GLY A 126 0.82 -13.54 -32.34
N LEU A 127 0.61 -12.96 -31.14
CA LEU A 127 -0.70 -12.42 -30.78
C LEU A 127 -0.99 -11.13 -31.55
N ASN A 128 -2.23 -11.02 -32.04
CA ASN A 128 -2.68 -9.80 -32.71
C ASN A 128 -3.10 -8.71 -31.71
N LEU A 129 -3.23 -7.45 -32.20
CA LEU A 129 -3.58 -6.30 -31.37
C LEU A 129 -4.84 -6.53 -30.51
N LYS A 130 -5.88 -7.18 -31.04
CA LYS A 130 -7.13 -7.43 -30.34
C LYS A 130 -6.90 -8.35 -29.11
N GLN A 131 -6.08 -9.38 -29.28
CA GLN A 131 -5.70 -10.30 -28.20
C GLN A 131 -4.84 -9.61 -27.16
N ILE A 132 -3.85 -8.81 -27.60
CA ILE A 132 -2.96 -8.02 -26.72
C ILE A 132 -3.77 -7.00 -25.92
N LEU A 133 -4.77 -6.33 -26.51
CA LEU A 133 -5.66 -5.43 -25.80
C LEU A 133 -6.42 -6.16 -24.67
N GLY A 134 -7.02 -7.31 -24.96
CA GLY A 134 -7.76 -8.07 -23.96
C GLY A 134 -6.88 -8.58 -22.81
N LEU A 135 -5.70 -9.10 -23.13
CA LEU A 135 -4.75 -9.57 -22.13
C LEU A 135 -4.11 -8.41 -21.32
N GLY A 136 -3.76 -7.33 -21.99
CA GLY A 136 -3.15 -6.16 -21.36
C GLY A 136 -4.09 -5.46 -20.36
N GLU A 137 -5.38 -5.31 -20.71
CA GLU A 137 -6.38 -4.81 -19.76
C GLU A 137 -6.51 -5.73 -18.53
N LYS A 138 -6.55 -7.03 -18.76
CA LYS A 138 -6.77 -8.02 -17.70
C LYS A 138 -5.55 -8.21 -16.78
N TYR A 139 -4.36 -8.33 -17.36
CA TYR A 139 -3.16 -8.74 -16.62
C TYR A 139 -2.19 -7.60 -16.34
N LEU A 140 -2.05 -6.63 -17.25
CA LEU A 140 -1.19 -5.46 -17.05
C LEU A 140 -1.93 -4.28 -16.41
N LYS A 141 -3.26 -4.37 -16.31
CA LYS A 141 -4.15 -3.31 -15.80
C LYS A 141 -3.94 -1.96 -16.51
N LEU A 142 -3.60 -2.01 -17.77
CA LEU A 142 -3.43 -0.86 -18.65
C LEU A 142 -4.72 -0.57 -19.38
N SER A 143 -4.98 0.71 -19.66
CA SER A 143 -6.07 1.11 -20.56
C SER A 143 -5.76 0.71 -22.02
N LYS A 144 -6.79 0.55 -22.83
CA LYS A 144 -6.63 0.26 -24.26
C LYS A 144 -5.76 1.28 -24.99
N ASN A 145 -5.83 2.55 -24.59
CA ASN A 145 -5.04 3.62 -25.18
C ASN A 145 -3.54 3.49 -24.83
N GLU A 146 -3.21 3.13 -23.58
CA GLU A 146 -1.83 2.89 -23.14
C GLU A 146 -1.25 1.68 -23.87
N ILE A 147 -1.99 0.58 -23.97
CA ILE A 147 -1.57 -0.62 -24.68
C ILE A 147 -1.33 -0.31 -26.17
N LYS A 148 -2.24 0.40 -26.81
CA LYS A 148 -2.07 0.83 -28.20
C LYS A 148 -0.82 1.69 -28.40
N LYS A 149 -0.58 2.65 -27.50
CA LYS A 149 0.59 3.51 -27.55
C LYS A 149 1.88 2.68 -27.52
N ILE A 150 1.98 1.72 -26.57
CA ILE A 150 3.12 0.82 -26.48
C ILE A 150 3.23 -0.05 -27.75
N TYR A 151 2.15 -0.68 -28.16
CA TYR A 151 2.10 -1.53 -29.36
C TYR A 151 2.65 -0.83 -30.61
N TYR A 152 2.23 0.42 -30.88
CA TYR A 152 2.72 1.19 -32.03
C TYR A 152 4.11 1.80 -31.83
N THR A 153 4.66 1.76 -30.63
CA THR A 153 6.06 2.20 -30.39
C THR A 153 7.05 1.08 -30.67
N ILE A 154 6.65 -0.18 -30.49
CA ILE A 154 7.53 -1.35 -30.65
C ILE A 154 7.30 -2.14 -31.93
N ASN A 155 6.25 -1.85 -32.70
CA ASN A 155 5.89 -2.47 -33.98
C ASN A 155 5.86 -1.43 -35.11
#